data_e117b36d17857c3fb65ffe7a1b8b9177
#
_entry.id   e117b36d17857c3fb65ffe7a1b8b9177
#
_cell.length_a   1.000
_cell.length_b   1.000
_cell.length_c   1.000
_cell.angle_alpha   90.00
_cell.angle_beta   90.00
_cell.angle_gamma   90.00
#
_symmetry.space_group_name_H-M   'P 1'
#
loop_
_entity.id
_entity.type
_entity.pdbx_description
1 polymer ?
#
loop_
_entity_poly.entity_id
_entity_poly.type
_entity_poly.pdbx_seq_one_letter_code
_entity_poly.pdbx_strand_id
1 'polypeptide(L)'
;MKRNLLLAVGLALVIIGVRLLILAPGWFKQRRENRQFIAVNNLTPERLLARCGQPTADETKNLYPMIARDIRYPSGANSTVVLKFSKTAEQSSDWVFMSMQDASGGAEYETPMAKITALSCLDSSK
;
A
#
# COMPACT_ATOMS: atom_id res chain seq x y z
N MET A 1 -34.51 -12.89 43.66
CA MET A 1 -33.57 -11.84 43.27
C MET A 1 -32.28 -12.38 42.66
N LYS A 2 -31.57 -13.31 43.25
CA LYS A 2 -30.31 -13.86 42.71
C LYS A 2 -30.43 -14.50 41.32
N ARG A 3 -31.53 -15.18 41.04
CA ARG A 3 -31.77 -15.86 39.74
C ARG A 3 -31.99 -14.87 38.59
N ASN A 4 -32.65 -13.77 38.84
CA ASN A 4 -32.92 -12.75 37.84
C ASN A 4 -31.66 -11.93 37.52
N LEU A 5 -30.78 -11.73 38.52
CA LEU A 5 -29.50 -11.06 38.34
C LEU A 5 -28.56 -11.90 37.48
N LEU A 6 -28.48 -13.21 37.67
CA LEU A 6 -27.67 -14.12 36.87
C LEU A 6 -28.13 -14.18 35.42
N LEU A 7 -29.41 -14.15 35.16
CA LEU A 7 -29.97 -14.10 33.80
C LEU A 7 -29.65 -12.78 33.10
N ALA A 8 -29.73 -11.65 33.82
CA ALA A 8 -29.40 -10.34 33.28
C ALA A 8 -27.90 -10.22 32.93
N VAL A 9 -27.02 -10.74 33.79
CA VAL A 9 -25.57 -10.76 33.52
C VAL A 9 -25.24 -11.67 32.34
N GLY A 10 -25.84 -12.85 32.26
CA GLY A 10 -25.68 -13.76 31.13
C GLY A 10 -26.09 -13.15 29.80
N LEU A 11 -27.25 -12.48 29.77
CA LEU A 11 -27.73 -11.79 28.56
C LEU A 11 -26.81 -10.65 28.12
N ALA A 12 -26.31 -9.85 29.07
CA ALA A 12 -25.37 -8.77 28.79
C ALA A 12 -24.08 -9.29 28.20
N LEU A 13 -23.52 -10.39 28.69
CA LEU A 13 -22.30 -11.00 28.14
C LEU A 13 -22.50 -11.53 26.72
N VAL A 14 -23.66 -12.11 26.42
CA VAL A 14 -24.00 -12.58 25.06
C VAL A 14 -24.10 -11.40 24.09
N ILE A 15 -24.74 -10.30 24.48
CA ILE A 15 -24.87 -9.11 23.63
C ILE A 15 -23.49 -8.49 23.35
N ILE A 16 -22.61 -8.41 24.34
CA ILE A 16 -21.24 -7.91 24.18
C ILE A 16 -20.44 -8.84 23.24
N GLY A 17 -20.54 -10.14 23.41
CA GLY A 17 -19.89 -11.13 22.57
C GLY A 17 -20.32 -11.05 21.10
N VAL A 18 -21.63 -10.91 20.85
CA VAL A 18 -22.17 -10.75 19.50
C VAL A 18 -21.70 -9.44 18.85
N ARG A 19 -21.66 -8.35 19.59
CA ARG A 19 -21.13 -7.08 19.07
C ARG A 19 -19.65 -7.14 18.73
N LEU A 20 -18.84 -7.80 19.52
CA LEU A 20 -17.43 -8.02 19.24
C LEU A 20 -17.22 -8.86 17.98
N LEU A 21 -18.03 -9.89 17.76
CA LEU A 21 -17.97 -10.72 16.54
C LEU A 21 -18.36 -9.95 15.28
N ILE A 22 -19.29 -9.01 15.36
CA ILE A 22 -19.72 -8.18 14.22
C ILE A 22 -18.66 -7.11 13.87
N LEU A 23 -17.95 -6.56 14.87
CA LEU A 23 -16.94 -5.52 14.68
C LEU A 23 -15.56 -6.06 14.29
N ALA A 24 -15.23 -7.30 14.68
CA ALA A 24 -13.93 -7.91 14.43
C ALA A 24 -13.55 -8.02 12.94
N PRO A 25 -14.42 -8.42 11.99
CA PRO A 25 -14.07 -8.48 10.56
C PRO A 25 -13.71 -7.11 9.98
N GLY A 26 -14.39 -6.04 10.38
CA GLY A 26 -14.09 -4.68 9.96
C GLY A 26 -12.72 -4.20 10.44
N TRP A 27 -12.34 -4.56 11.66
CA TRP A 27 -11.04 -4.19 12.22
C TRP A 27 -9.87 -4.89 11.53
N PHE A 28 -9.99 -6.18 11.23
CA PHE A 28 -8.97 -6.93 10.49
C PHE A 28 -8.78 -6.38 9.07
N LYS A 29 -9.86 -6.02 8.38
CA LYS A 29 -9.81 -5.37 7.07
C LYS A 29 -9.07 -4.02 7.14
N GLN A 30 -9.39 -3.19 8.10
CA GLN A 30 -8.74 -1.89 8.29
C GLN A 30 -7.25 -2.01 8.63
N ARG A 31 -6.86 -2.99 9.43
CA ARG A 31 -5.44 -3.27 9.71
C ARG A 31 -4.68 -3.69 8.45
N ARG A 32 -5.30 -4.51 7.60
CA ARG A 32 -4.72 -4.95 6.33
C ARG A 32 -4.53 -3.77 5.38
N GLU A 33 -5.55 -2.95 5.22
CA GLU A 33 -5.49 -1.73 4.40
C GLU A 33 -4.43 -0.76 4.89
N ASN A 34 -4.31 -0.54 6.19
CA ASN A 34 -3.27 0.30 6.78
C ASN A 34 -1.85 -0.24 6.54
N ARG A 35 -1.64 -1.55 6.64
CA ARG A 35 -0.34 -2.16 6.33
C ARG A 35 0.03 -1.97 4.86
N GLN A 36 -0.92 -2.14 3.95
CA GLN A 36 -0.71 -1.93 2.53
C GLN A 36 -0.41 -0.45 2.22
N PHE A 37 -1.13 0.46 2.86
CA PHE A 37 -0.91 1.90 2.75
C PHE A 37 0.52 2.28 3.17
N ILE A 38 0.96 1.82 4.33
CA ILE A 38 2.31 2.08 4.85
C ILE A 38 3.36 1.46 3.92
N ALA A 39 3.16 0.22 3.48
CA ALA A 39 4.09 -0.49 2.61
C ALA A 39 4.26 0.20 1.25
N VAL A 40 3.20 0.75 0.68
CA VAL A 40 3.25 1.46 -0.61
C VAL A 40 3.82 2.86 -0.45
N ASN A 41 3.44 3.62 0.57
CA ASN A 41 3.92 4.98 0.79
C ASN A 41 5.40 5.06 1.22
N ASN A 42 5.90 4.01 1.87
CA ASN A 42 7.31 3.91 2.26
C ASN A 42 8.13 3.07 1.25
N LEU A 43 7.66 2.97 0.03
CA LEU A 43 8.34 2.24 -1.02
C LEU A 43 9.65 2.95 -1.40
N THR A 44 10.72 2.18 -1.50
CA THR A 44 12.01 2.64 -2.01
C THR A 44 12.35 1.88 -3.31
N PRO A 45 13.24 2.41 -4.17
CA PRO A 45 13.65 1.66 -5.36
C PRO A 45 14.20 0.26 -5.03
N GLU A 46 14.97 0.13 -3.97
CA GLU A 46 15.54 -1.16 -3.53
C GLU A 46 14.46 -2.16 -3.13
N ARG A 47 13.45 -1.70 -2.39
CA ARG A 47 12.31 -2.53 -2.00
C ARG A 47 11.45 -2.92 -3.19
N LEU A 48 11.25 -2.00 -4.13
CA LEU A 48 10.53 -2.25 -5.35
C LEU A 48 11.22 -3.34 -6.19
N LEU A 49 12.52 -3.21 -6.42
CA LEU A 49 13.31 -4.19 -7.16
C LEU A 49 13.33 -5.56 -6.46
N ALA A 50 13.41 -5.58 -5.13
CA ALA A 50 13.37 -6.82 -4.36
C ALA A 50 12.03 -7.54 -4.47
N ARG A 51 10.91 -6.81 -4.55
CA ARG A 51 9.56 -7.38 -4.65
C ARG A 51 9.15 -7.73 -6.07
N CYS A 52 9.44 -6.84 -7.01
CA CYS A 52 8.92 -6.91 -8.38
C CYS A 52 9.95 -7.44 -9.39
N GLY A 53 11.19 -7.62 -8.97
CA GLY A 53 12.25 -8.10 -9.84
C GLY A 53 12.75 -7.05 -10.83
N GLN A 54 13.30 -7.52 -11.95
CA GLN A 54 13.89 -6.68 -12.98
C GLN A 54 12.84 -5.80 -13.66
N PRO A 55 13.01 -4.47 -13.70
CA PRO A 55 12.11 -3.58 -14.43
C PRO A 55 12.36 -3.64 -15.95
N THR A 56 11.38 -3.21 -16.73
CA THR A 56 11.55 -3.04 -18.18
C THR A 56 12.38 -1.82 -18.53
N ALA A 57 12.36 -0.79 -17.68
CA ALA A 57 13.21 0.40 -17.80
C ALA A 57 13.46 1.00 -16.42
N ASP A 58 14.62 1.60 -16.24
CA ASP A 58 15.03 2.27 -15.00
C ASP A 58 15.90 3.47 -15.40
N GLU A 59 15.32 4.66 -15.36
CA GLU A 59 15.97 5.90 -15.76
C GLU A 59 16.19 6.82 -14.56
N THR A 60 17.40 7.33 -14.42
CA THR A 60 17.74 8.36 -13.45
C THR A 60 18.02 9.68 -14.18
N LYS A 61 17.35 10.75 -13.77
CA LYS A 61 17.47 12.09 -14.34
C LYS A 61 17.96 13.07 -13.28
N ASN A 62 18.98 13.83 -13.63
CA ASN A 62 19.46 14.90 -12.77
C ASN A 62 18.70 16.19 -13.09
N LEU A 63 17.79 16.57 -12.21
CA LEU A 63 16.98 17.79 -12.30
C LEU A 63 17.34 18.72 -11.13
N TYR A 64 18.61 19.07 -11.04
CA TYR A 64 19.15 19.87 -9.93
C TYR A 64 18.17 20.96 -9.44
N PRO A 65 17.90 21.09 -8.13
CA PRO A 65 18.54 20.40 -6.98
C PRO A 65 17.99 19.00 -6.67
N MET A 66 17.13 18.45 -7.50
CA MET A 66 16.50 17.15 -7.32
C MET A 66 17.10 16.12 -8.29
N ILE A 67 17.08 14.87 -7.88
CA ILE A 67 17.35 13.72 -8.74
C ILE A 67 16.06 12.90 -8.82
N ALA A 68 15.58 12.64 -10.04
CA ALA A 68 14.41 11.83 -10.30
C ALA A 68 14.80 10.45 -10.84
N ARG A 69 14.05 9.43 -10.43
CA ARG A 69 14.23 8.07 -10.93
C ARG A 69 12.86 7.50 -11.31
N ASP A 70 12.74 7.09 -12.56
CA ASP A 70 11.54 6.50 -13.12
C ASP A 70 11.78 5.02 -13.38
N ILE A 71 11.03 4.15 -12.72
CA ILE A 71 11.14 2.70 -12.87
C ILE A 71 9.85 2.19 -13.48
N ARG A 72 9.95 1.40 -14.57
CA ARG A 72 8.81 0.92 -15.34
C ARG A 72 8.66 -0.59 -15.24
N TYR A 73 7.43 -1.02 -15.05
CA TYR A 73 7.03 -2.42 -15.02
C TYR A 73 5.83 -2.67 -15.93
N PRO A 74 5.71 -3.86 -16.53
CA PRO A 74 4.51 -4.22 -17.27
C PRO A 74 3.33 -4.37 -16.31
N SER A 75 2.17 -3.89 -16.72
CA SER A 75 0.89 -4.01 -16.02
C SER A 75 -0.12 -4.69 -16.94
N GLY A 76 -0.30 -6.01 -16.79
CA GLY A 76 -1.11 -6.78 -17.72
C GLY A 76 -0.48 -6.97 -19.10
N ALA A 77 -1.29 -7.27 -20.12
CA ALA A 77 -0.80 -7.64 -21.44
C ALA A 77 -0.29 -6.48 -22.29
N ASN A 78 -0.89 -5.28 -22.15
CA ASN A 78 -0.67 -4.15 -23.07
C ASN A 78 -0.42 -2.81 -22.39
N SER A 79 -0.19 -2.79 -21.09
CA SER A 79 0.07 -1.54 -20.36
C SER A 79 1.37 -1.61 -19.57
N THR A 80 1.90 -0.44 -19.31
CA THR A 80 3.13 -0.26 -18.51
C THR A 80 2.86 0.80 -17.47
N VAL A 81 3.28 0.56 -16.26
CA VAL A 81 3.22 1.54 -15.17
C VAL A 81 4.60 2.11 -14.90
N VAL A 82 4.66 3.38 -14.54
CA VAL A 82 5.87 4.06 -14.12
C VAL A 82 5.74 4.47 -12.66
N LEU A 83 6.72 4.08 -11.85
CA LEU A 83 6.86 4.49 -10.46
C LEU A 83 7.95 5.57 -10.40
N LYS A 84 7.60 6.72 -9.87
CA LYS A 84 8.47 7.89 -9.79
C LYS A 84 9.00 8.07 -8.39
N PHE A 85 10.30 8.20 -8.28
CA PHE A 85 11.01 8.49 -7.04
C PHE A 85 11.81 9.78 -7.20
N SER A 86 12.03 10.46 -6.12
CA SER A 86 12.93 11.61 -6.08
C SER A 86 13.77 11.64 -4.82
N LYS A 87 14.91 12.27 -4.90
CA LYS A 87 15.74 12.65 -3.76
C LYS A 87 16.41 13.98 -4.03
N THR A 88 16.88 14.65 -2.99
CA THR A 88 17.72 15.83 -3.16
C THR A 88 19.12 15.42 -3.60
N ALA A 89 19.83 16.31 -4.30
CA ALA A 89 21.19 16.05 -4.76
C ALA A 89 22.22 15.96 -3.62
N GLU A 90 21.84 16.26 -2.39
CA GLU A 90 22.67 16.10 -1.21
C GLU A 90 22.91 14.62 -0.89
N GLN A 91 24.13 14.29 -0.50
CA GLN A 91 24.59 12.89 -0.34
C GLN A 91 23.88 12.07 0.73
N SER A 92 23.16 12.71 1.65
CA SER A 92 22.47 12.04 2.77
C SER A 92 20.98 11.83 2.55
N SER A 93 20.43 12.22 1.40
CA SER A 93 19.00 12.10 1.14
C SER A 93 18.63 10.71 0.62
N ASP A 94 17.57 10.14 1.19
CA ASP A 94 16.99 8.90 0.74
C ASP A 94 15.97 9.13 -0.39
N TRP A 95 15.76 8.10 -1.19
CA TRP A 95 14.72 8.11 -2.21
C TRP A 95 13.33 8.18 -1.57
N VAL A 96 12.50 9.08 -2.09
CA VAL A 96 11.10 9.25 -1.69
C VAL A 96 10.20 8.84 -2.85
N PHE A 97 9.21 7.99 -2.58
CA PHE A 97 8.19 7.62 -3.54
C PHE A 97 7.27 8.82 -3.80
N MET A 98 7.14 9.21 -5.07
CA MET A 98 6.36 10.38 -5.48
C MET A 98 5.00 9.98 -6.05
N SER A 99 4.96 9.12 -7.05
CA SER A 99 3.73 8.74 -7.73
C SER A 99 3.89 7.45 -8.53
N MET A 100 2.75 6.85 -8.85
CA MET A 100 2.63 5.74 -9.78
C MET A 100 1.59 6.10 -10.84
N GLN A 101 1.96 6.01 -12.09
CA GLN A 101 1.13 6.42 -13.24
C GLN A 101 1.17 5.37 -14.33
N ASP A 102 0.14 5.41 -15.20
CA ASP A 102 0.22 4.69 -16.46
C ASP A 102 1.24 5.38 -17.39
N ALA A 103 2.12 4.62 -18.01
CA ALA A 103 3.18 5.15 -18.87
C ALA A 103 2.65 5.82 -20.15
N SER A 104 1.42 5.53 -20.57
CA SER A 104 0.78 6.16 -21.71
C SER A 104 0.26 7.58 -21.44
N GLY A 105 0.48 8.12 -20.26
CA GLY A 105 -0.01 9.45 -19.87
C GLY A 105 -1.38 9.43 -19.21
N GLY A 106 -1.83 8.27 -18.75
CA GLY A 106 -3.07 8.11 -17.98
C GLY A 106 -3.01 8.74 -16.60
N ALA A 107 -4.13 8.67 -15.88
CA ALA A 107 -4.28 9.20 -14.54
C ALA A 107 -3.33 8.50 -13.55
N GLU A 108 -2.96 9.23 -12.52
CA GLU A 108 -2.19 8.70 -11.40
C GLU A 108 -3.04 7.69 -10.60
N TYR A 109 -2.41 6.61 -10.16
CA TYR A 109 -3.01 5.66 -9.22
C TYR A 109 -2.91 6.24 -7.80
N GLU A 110 -4.00 6.78 -7.29
CA GLU A 110 -4.01 7.53 -6.03
C GLU A 110 -4.10 6.63 -4.80
N THR A 111 -4.90 5.56 -4.87
CA THR A 111 -5.13 4.68 -3.72
C THR A 111 -4.13 3.51 -3.68
N PRO A 112 -3.80 2.98 -2.48
CA PRO A 112 -2.98 1.79 -2.36
C PRO A 112 -3.56 0.58 -3.10
N MET A 113 -4.87 0.42 -3.08
CA MET A 113 -5.56 -0.67 -3.76
C MET A 113 -5.42 -0.56 -5.29
N ALA A 114 -5.55 0.65 -5.84
CA ALA A 114 -5.35 0.89 -7.27
C ALA A 114 -3.92 0.57 -7.71
N LYS A 115 -2.92 0.93 -6.90
CA LYS A 115 -1.50 0.64 -7.15
C LYS A 115 -1.24 -0.88 -7.13
N ILE A 116 -1.78 -1.59 -6.16
CA ILE A 116 -1.63 -3.05 -6.03
C ILE A 116 -2.36 -3.79 -7.17
N THR A 117 -3.50 -3.29 -7.60
CA THR A 117 -4.24 -3.86 -8.73
C THR A 117 -3.46 -3.69 -10.04
N ALA A 118 -2.84 -2.53 -10.25
CA ALA A 118 -2.03 -2.27 -11.42
C ALA A 118 -0.70 -3.04 -11.41
N LEU A 119 -0.10 -3.23 -10.25
CA LEU A 119 1.16 -3.94 -10.07
C LEU A 119 1.08 -4.87 -8.85
N SER A 120 0.72 -6.12 -9.07
CA SER A 120 0.38 -7.08 -8.02
C SER A 120 1.54 -7.45 -7.09
N CYS A 121 2.78 -7.29 -7.53
CA CYS A 121 3.97 -7.51 -6.69
C CYS A 121 4.11 -6.51 -5.53
N LEU A 122 3.36 -5.39 -5.56
CA LEU A 122 3.30 -4.45 -4.45
C LEU A 122 2.45 -4.96 -3.27
N ASP A 123 1.68 -6.02 -3.46
CA ASP A 123 0.86 -6.59 -2.41
C ASP A 123 1.74 -7.25 -1.34
N SER A 124 1.79 -6.65 -0.15
CA SER A 124 2.57 -7.13 0.99
C SER A 124 1.99 -8.37 1.67
N SER A 125 0.77 -8.78 1.28
CA SER A 125 0.11 -9.95 1.87
C SER A 125 0.46 -11.29 1.19
N LYS A 126 1.26 -11.26 0.13
CA LYS A 126 1.74 -12.44 -0.59
C LYS A 126 3.15 -12.83 -0.21
#